data_f4bf089a61c5bb5951ee9739b108665c
#
_entry.id   f4bf089a61c5bb5951ee9739b108665c
#
_cell.length_a   1.000
_cell.length_b   1.000
_cell.length_c   1.000
_cell.angle_alpha   90.00
_cell.angle_beta   90.00
_cell.angle_gamma   90.00
#
_symmetry.space_group_name_H-M   'P 1'
#
loop_
_entity.id
_entity.type
_entity.pdbx_description
1 polymer ?
#
loop_
_entity_poly.entity_id
_entity_poly.type
_entity_poly.pdbx_seq_one_letter_code
_entity_poly.pdbx_strand_id
1 'polypeptide(L)'
;MDYFEVFGLPRRLGIDAAELQRRFYDLSRCHHPDFHQAAPPDEQARALEASARLNAAYRALRDPIARVDYLVRLEEGRETKEGAGVKPKAPPELLEEMFEIQETLQDAQAGGLDSSARQALAAQREKLATRLVEIESTLAGPLSEAWDTVVPAERPRLITAFKDALATRAYLRTVIEDLGAALGESQDGHVANRRH
;
A
#
# COMPACT_ATOMS: atom_id res chain seq x y z
N MET A 1 -16.76 13.53 4.05
CA MET A 1 -16.37 12.71 5.23
C MET A 1 -15.23 11.81 4.77
N ASP A 2 -14.03 12.00 5.32
CA ASP A 2 -12.87 11.15 5.03
C ASP A 2 -12.85 9.88 5.89
N TYR A 3 -11.89 8.98 5.65
CA TYR A 3 -11.84 7.69 6.35
C TYR A 3 -11.45 7.81 7.83
N PHE A 4 -10.71 8.84 8.22
CA PHE A 4 -10.45 9.10 9.64
C PHE A 4 -11.73 9.56 10.35
N GLU A 5 -12.52 10.42 9.72
CA GLU A 5 -13.81 10.88 10.24
C GLU A 5 -14.83 9.74 10.40
N VAL A 6 -14.80 8.72 9.51
CA VAL A 6 -15.65 7.53 9.63
C VAL A 6 -15.46 6.84 10.99
N PHE A 7 -14.23 6.83 11.49
CA PHE A 7 -13.89 6.23 12.78
C PHE A 7 -13.84 7.25 13.93
N GLY A 8 -14.13 8.53 13.70
CA GLY A 8 -13.97 9.58 14.71
C GLY A 8 -12.51 9.73 15.15
N LEU A 9 -11.56 9.51 14.25
CA LEU A 9 -10.12 9.62 14.50
C LEU A 9 -9.57 10.93 13.95
N PRO A 10 -8.56 11.54 14.60
CA PRO A 10 -7.81 12.62 13.99
C PRO A 10 -7.01 12.09 12.79
N ARG A 11 -6.65 12.99 11.85
CA ARG A 11 -5.80 12.68 10.68
C ARG A 11 -4.35 12.47 11.11
N ARG A 12 -4.10 11.36 11.80
CA ARG A 12 -2.79 10.92 12.26
C ARG A 12 -2.42 9.57 11.68
N LEU A 13 -1.13 9.35 11.49
CA LEU A 13 -0.59 8.09 10.98
C LEU A 13 -0.32 7.09 12.11
N GLY A 14 -0.04 7.56 13.33
CA GLY A 14 0.05 6.73 14.52
C GLY A 14 -1.34 6.36 15.05
N ILE A 15 -1.94 5.30 14.52
CA ILE A 15 -3.23 4.76 14.97
C ILE A 15 -3.00 3.49 15.77
N ASP A 16 -3.66 3.37 16.93
CA ASP A 16 -3.74 2.11 17.67
C ASP A 16 -4.60 1.12 16.88
N ALA A 17 -3.97 0.05 16.42
CA ALA A 17 -4.61 -0.98 15.61
C ALA A 17 -5.74 -1.71 16.36
N ALA A 18 -5.57 -1.93 17.67
CA ALA A 18 -6.60 -2.60 18.49
C ALA A 18 -7.81 -1.68 18.69
N GLU A 19 -7.59 -0.39 18.88
CA GLU A 19 -8.68 0.60 18.97
C GLU A 19 -9.41 0.74 17.63
N LEU A 20 -8.71 0.83 16.52
CA LEU A 20 -9.31 0.88 15.18
C LEU A 20 -10.18 -0.36 14.93
N GLN A 21 -9.68 -1.54 15.30
CA GLN A 21 -10.41 -2.79 15.14
C GLN A 21 -11.68 -2.84 16.00
N ARG A 22 -11.61 -2.40 17.26
CA ARG A 22 -12.81 -2.32 18.13
C ARG A 22 -13.85 -1.41 17.51
N ARG A 23 -13.47 -0.19 17.11
CA ARG A 23 -14.39 0.77 16.47
C ARG A 23 -15.01 0.21 15.19
N PHE A 24 -14.22 -0.52 14.39
CA PHE A 24 -14.72 -1.20 13.20
C PHE A 24 -15.81 -2.20 13.53
N TYR A 25 -15.62 -3.06 14.53
CA TYR A 25 -16.64 -4.03 14.94
C TYR A 25 -17.91 -3.36 15.48
N ASP A 26 -17.77 -2.32 16.28
CA ASP A 26 -18.92 -1.60 16.84
C ASP A 26 -19.75 -0.92 15.74
N LEU A 27 -19.10 -0.22 14.81
CA LEU A 27 -19.76 0.41 13.67
C LEU A 27 -20.33 -0.60 12.67
N SER A 28 -19.65 -1.73 12.46
CA SER A 28 -20.15 -2.81 11.59
C SER A 28 -21.48 -3.38 12.11
N ARG A 29 -21.62 -3.53 13.42
CA ARG A 29 -22.89 -3.97 14.02
C ARG A 29 -24.01 -2.98 13.76
N CYS A 30 -23.74 -1.67 13.82
CA CYS A 30 -24.76 -0.65 13.58
C CYS A 30 -25.21 -0.56 12.12
N HIS A 31 -24.33 -0.85 11.17
CA HIS A 31 -24.57 -0.68 9.73
C HIS A 31 -24.71 -1.99 8.96
N HIS A 32 -24.80 -3.14 9.67
CA HIS A 32 -24.89 -4.42 8.97
C HIS A 32 -26.23 -4.53 8.24
N PRO A 33 -26.25 -4.87 6.95
CA PRO A 33 -27.48 -4.95 6.15
C PRO A 33 -28.55 -5.87 6.75
N ASP A 34 -28.16 -6.93 7.45
CA ASP A 34 -29.08 -7.88 8.08
C ASP A 34 -29.97 -7.24 9.14
N PHE A 35 -29.50 -6.20 9.82
CA PHE A 35 -30.32 -5.48 10.81
C PHE A 35 -31.31 -4.51 10.18
N HIS A 36 -31.18 -4.23 8.88
CA HIS A 36 -32.03 -3.30 8.14
C HIS A 36 -32.93 -4.00 7.12
N GLN A 37 -33.02 -5.34 7.11
CA GLN A 37 -33.82 -6.10 6.12
C GLN A 37 -35.31 -5.74 6.13
N ALA A 38 -35.87 -5.37 7.27
CA ALA A 38 -37.24 -4.94 7.41
C ALA A 38 -37.47 -3.42 7.26
N ALA A 39 -36.40 -2.65 7.02
CA ALA A 39 -36.45 -1.20 6.86
C ALA A 39 -36.92 -0.81 5.46
N PRO A 40 -37.37 0.44 5.24
CA PRO A 40 -37.69 0.96 3.91
C PRO A 40 -36.48 0.88 2.96
N PRO A 41 -36.72 0.79 1.63
CA PRO A 41 -35.64 0.63 0.64
C PRO A 41 -34.54 1.72 0.73
N ASP A 42 -34.92 2.94 1.02
CA ASP A 42 -33.95 4.06 1.18
C ASP A 42 -33.03 3.87 2.40
N GLU A 43 -33.55 3.29 3.47
CA GLU A 43 -32.77 3.01 4.67
C GLU A 43 -31.84 1.81 4.45
N GLN A 44 -32.31 0.78 3.74
CA GLN A 44 -31.47 -0.35 3.33
C GLN A 44 -30.31 0.11 2.44
N ALA A 45 -30.57 1.00 1.46
CA ALA A 45 -29.54 1.56 0.59
C ALA A 45 -28.50 2.35 1.38
N ARG A 46 -28.92 3.19 2.35
CA ARG A 46 -28.01 3.94 3.22
C ARG A 46 -27.16 3.02 4.10
N ALA A 47 -27.73 1.96 4.66
CA ALA A 47 -27.01 1.00 5.48
C ALA A 47 -25.95 0.26 4.66
N LEU A 48 -26.28 -0.13 3.41
CA LEU A 48 -25.33 -0.78 2.49
C LEU A 48 -24.18 0.17 2.13
N GLU A 49 -24.47 1.42 1.78
CA GLU A 49 -23.46 2.43 1.47
C GLU A 49 -22.55 2.70 2.67
N ALA A 50 -23.13 2.86 3.89
CA ALA A 50 -22.38 3.07 5.11
C ALA A 50 -21.47 1.86 5.42
N SER A 51 -21.96 0.64 5.25
CA SER A 51 -21.17 -0.59 5.43
C SER A 51 -20.03 -0.69 4.42
N ALA A 52 -20.28 -0.41 3.15
CA ALA A 52 -19.25 -0.40 2.10
C ALA A 52 -18.15 0.63 2.40
N ARG A 53 -18.55 1.85 2.81
CA ARG A 53 -17.62 2.93 3.18
C ARG A 53 -16.80 2.57 4.42
N LEU A 54 -17.43 1.98 5.45
CA LEU A 54 -16.76 1.51 6.65
C LEU A 54 -15.69 0.46 6.33
N ASN A 55 -16.01 -0.51 5.48
CA ASN A 55 -15.09 -1.54 5.04
C ASN A 55 -13.92 -0.96 4.24
N ALA A 56 -14.17 0.00 3.35
CA ALA A 56 -13.12 0.70 2.59
C ALA A 56 -12.20 1.49 3.52
N ALA A 57 -12.78 2.23 4.47
CA ALA A 57 -12.04 3.00 5.47
C ALA A 57 -11.16 2.10 6.35
N TYR A 58 -11.69 0.96 6.81
CA TYR A 58 -10.91 0.01 7.61
C TYR A 58 -9.73 -0.56 6.82
N ARG A 59 -9.94 -0.99 5.58
CA ARG A 59 -8.85 -1.49 4.72
C ARG A 59 -7.76 -0.46 4.49
N ALA A 60 -8.14 0.80 4.28
CA ALA A 60 -7.17 1.89 4.07
C ALA A 60 -6.41 2.27 5.35
N LEU A 61 -7.04 2.22 6.52
CA LEU A 61 -6.43 2.70 7.75
C LEU A 61 -5.72 1.63 8.58
N ARG A 62 -6.06 0.34 8.43
CA ARG A 62 -5.46 -0.74 9.22
C ARG A 62 -3.99 -1.01 8.86
N ASP A 63 -3.64 -0.87 7.59
CA ASP A 63 -2.29 -1.06 7.09
C ASP A 63 -1.54 0.29 7.11
N PRO A 64 -0.35 0.38 7.75
CA PRO A 64 0.38 1.63 7.86
C PRO A 64 0.72 2.26 6.50
N ILE A 65 1.11 1.46 5.51
CA ILE A 65 1.50 1.97 4.20
C ILE A 65 0.28 2.43 3.39
N ALA A 66 -0.80 1.64 3.42
CA ALA A 66 -2.06 2.04 2.79
C ALA A 66 -2.62 3.33 3.42
N ARG A 67 -2.44 3.50 4.73
CA ARG A 67 -2.82 4.72 5.46
C ARG A 67 -2.02 5.94 5.00
N VAL A 68 -0.71 5.80 4.81
CA VAL A 68 0.15 6.86 4.26
C VAL A 68 -0.30 7.22 2.84
N ASP A 69 -0.50 6.24 1.97
CA ASP A 69 -0.96 6.47 0.60
C ASP A 69 -2.34 7.16 0.57
N TYR A 70 -3.25 6.74 1.44
CA TYR A 70 -4.55 7.39 1.59
C TYR A 70 -4.41 8.84 2.06
N LEU A 71 -3.57 9.11 3.07
CA LEU A 71 -3.32 10.46 3.59
C LEU A 71 -2.76 11.37 2.51
N VAL A 72 -1.78 10.92 1.73
CA VAL A 72 -1.20 11.70 0.62
C VAL A 72 -2.27 12.08 -0.39
N ARG A 73 -3.12 11.13 -0.80
CA ARG A 73 -4.24 11.41 -1.72
C ARG A 73 -5.24 12.40 -1.15
N LEU A 74 -5.54 12.28 0.14
CA LEU A 74 -6.45 13.18 0.84
C LEU A 74 -5.92 14.62 0.89
N GLU A 75 -4.65 14.80 1.23
CA GLU A 75 -4.00 16.12 1.29
C GLU A 75 -3.84 16.77 -0.11
N GLU A 76 -3.73 15.96 -1.17
CA GLU A 76 -3.71 16.44 -2.56
C GLU A 76 -5.12 16.71 -3.12
N GLY A 77 -6.19 16.47 -2.36
CA GLY A 77 -7.57 16.65 -2.82
C GLY A 77 -7.96 15.69 -3.94
N ARG A 78 -7.23 14.58 -4.12
CA ARG A 78 -7.56 13.55 -5.10
C ARG A 78 -8.62 12.61 -4.53
N GLU A 79 -9.78 12.53 -5.19
CA GLU A 79 -10.78 11.53 -4.85
C GLU A 79 -10.18 10.12 -4.97
N THR A 80 -10.58 9.25 -4.06
CA THR A 80 -10.16 7.85 -4.01
C THR A 80 -10.72 7.06 -5.18
N LYS A 81 -10.19 7.25 -6.40
CA LYS A 81 -10.41 6.29 -7.49
C LYS A 81 -9.45 5.14 -7.29
N GLU A 82 -9.97 4.02 -6.81
CA GLU A 82 -9.30 2.73 -6.94
C GLU A 82 -8.99 2.53 -8.43
N GLY A 83 -7.71 2.35 -8.79
CA GLY A 83 -7.36 1.73 -10.05
C GLY A 83 -6.83 2.58 -11.19
N ALA A 84 -6.12 3.66 -10.98
CA ALA A 84 -5.24 4.18 -12.03
C ALA A 84 -3.86 3.53 -11.88
N GLY A 85 -3.66 2.39 -12.51
CA GLY A 85 -2.37 1.70 -12.62
C GLY A 85 -1.40 2.49 -13.52
N VAL A 86 -0.93 3.64 -13.04
CA VAL A 86 0.24 4.28 -13.63
C VAL A 86 1.44 3.44 -13.20
N LYS A 87 2.14 2.82 -14.16
CA LYS A 87 3.40 2.14 -13.86
C LYS A 87 4.32 3.14 -13.15
N PRO A 88 4.82 2.81 -11.95
CA PRO A 88 5.68 3.71 -11.22
C PRO A 88 6.94 3.99 -12.06
N LYS A 89 7.28 5.27 -12.19
CA LYS A 89 8.56 5.65 -12.81
C LYS A 89 9.68 5.28 -11.86
N ALA A 90 10.76 4.72 -12.41
CA ALA A 90 11.97 4.47 -11.65
C ALA A 90 12.47 5.78 -11.04
N PRO A 91 12.78 5.82 -9.73
CA PRO A 91 13.50 6.94 -9.15
C PRO A 91 14.85 7.10 -9.84
N PRO A 92 15.33 8.35 -10.05
CA PRO A 92 16.60 8.60 -10.75
C PRO A 92 17.78 7.82 -10.16
N GLU A 93 17.78 7.60 -8.86
CA GLU A 93 18.81 6.88 -8.11
C GLU A 93 18.84 5.36 -8.41
N LEU A 94 17.79 4.81 -9.01
CA LEU A 94 17.66 3.39 -9.35
C LEU A 94 17.80 3.13 -10.85
N LEU A 95 18.02 4.16 -11.66
CA LEU A 95 18.06 4.02 -13.12
C LEU A 95 19.24 3.14 -13.60
N GLU A 96 20.42 3.30 -13.01
CA GLU A 96 21.60 2.47 -13.36
C GLU A 96 21.36 1.00 -13.01
N GLU A 97 20.91 0.74 -11.79
CA GLU A 97 20.58 -0.61 -11.31
C GLU A 97 19.47 -1.26 -12.16
N MET A 98 18.51 -0.46 -12.64
CA MET A 98 17.45 -0.92 -13.54
C MET A 98 18.01 -1.37 -14.90
N PHE A 99 18.94 -0.63 -15.47
CA PHE A 99 19.56 -1.02 -16.76
C PHE A 99 20.30 -2.35 -16.64
N GLU A 100 21.09 -2.55 -15.60
CA GLU A 100 21.80 -3.81 -15.35
C GLU A 100 20.82 -5.00 -15.18
N ILE A 101 19.73 -4.78 -14.44
CA ILE A 101 18.69 -5.81 -14.24
C ILE A 101 17.99 -6.13 -15.58
N GLN A 102 17.63 -5.11 -16.35
CA GLN A 102 16.95 -5.32 -17.63
C GLN A 102 17.84 -6.03 -18.65
N GLU A 103 19.12 -5.69 -18.73
CA GLU A 103 20.09 -6.37 -19.58
C GLU A 103 20.20 -7.85 -19.21
N THR A 104 20.38 -8.15 -17.92
CA THR A 104 20.43 -9.53 -17.42
C THR A 104 19.14 -10.31 -17.69
N LEU A 105 17.97 -9.68 -17.56
CA LEU A 105 16.68 -10.29 -17.87
C LEU A 105 16.50 -10.58 -19.37
N GLN A 106 16.97 -9.69 -20.24
CA GLN A 106 16.93 -9.89 -21.70
C GLN A 106 17.83 -11.04 -22.13
N ASP A 107 19.04 -11.10 -21.59
CA ASP A 107 19.98 -12.19 -21.87
C ASP A 107 19.43 -13.54 -21.39
N ALA A 108 18.77 -13.55 -20.25
CA ALA A 108 18.10 -14.71 -19.69
C ALA A 108 16.93 -15.22 -20.59
N GLN A 109 16.19 -14.31 -21.20
CA GLN A 109 15.10 -14.65 -22.12
C GLN A 109 15.61 -15.20 -23.46
N ALA A 110 16.76 -14.73 -23.94
CA ALA A 110 17.34 -15.11 -25.24
C ALA A 110 18.11 -16.44 -25.19
N GLY A 111 18.81 -16.73 -24.10
CA GLY A 111 19.74 -17.86 -23.99
C GLY A 111 19.43 -18.88 -22.89
N GLY A 112 18.42 -18.60 -22.07
CA GLY A 112 18.18 -19.32 -20.81
C GLY A 112 19.12 -18.86 -19.69
N LEU A 113 18.66 -19.02 -18.44
CA LEU A 113 19.46 -18.69 -17.26
C LEU A 113 20.46 -19.81 -16.97
N ASP A 114 21.75 -19.54 -17.13
CA ASP A 114 22.78 -20.40 -16.54
C ASP A 114 22.78 -20.29 -15.00
N SER A 115 23.56 -21.13 -14.34
CA SER A 115 23.62 -21.14 -12.88
C SER A 115 24.20 -19.85 -12.29
N SER A 116 25.12 -19.20 -12.99
CA SER A 116 25.77 -17.96 -12.57
C SER A 116 24.80 -16.76 -12.66
N ALA A 117 24.12 -16.61 -13.80
CA ALA A 117 23.12 -15.58 -14.00
C ALA A 117 21.94 -15.73 -13.02
N ARG A 118 21.49 -16.96 -12.77
CA ARG A 118 20.45 -17.25 -11.78
C ARG A 118 20.85 -16.81 -10.37
N GLN A 119 22.09 -17.11 -9.96
CA GLN A 119 22.61 -16.72 -8.66
C GLN A 119 22.75 -15.19 -8.54
N ALA A 120 23.20 -14.51 -9.60
CA ALA A 120 23.31 -13.05 -9.63
C ALA A 120 21.93 -12.38 -9.49
N LEU A 121 20.92 -12.84 -10.25
CA LEU A 121 19.56 -12.32 -10.15
C LEU A 121 18.92 -12.57 -8.77
N ALA A 122 19.17 -13.74 -8.17
CA ALA A 122 18.68 -14.04 -6.84
C ALA A 122 19.30 -13.11 -5.77
N ALA A 123 20.62 -12.87 -5.84
CA ALA A 123 21.30 -11.94 -4.97
C ALA A 123 20.79 -10.49 -5.12
N GLN A 124 20.57 -10.07 -6.37
CA GLN A 124 20.01 -8.74 -6.65
C GLN A 124 18.59 -8.60 -6.10
N ARG A 125 17.75 -9.62 -6.27
CA ARG A 125 16.39 -9.64 -5.71
C ARG A 125 16.40 -9.52 -4.20
N GLU A 126 17.29 -10.22 -3.50
CA GLU A 126 17.42 -10.15 -2.04
C GLU A 126 17.85 -8.75 -1.58
N LYS A 127 18.80 -8.12 -2.29
CA LYS A 127 19.22 -6.74 -2.02
C LYS A 127 18.05 -5.76 -2.17
N LEU A 128 17.25 -5.89 -3.24
CA LEU A 128 16.08 -5.04 -3.45
C LEU A 128 14.98 -5.30 -2.41
N ALA A 129 14.79 -6.55 -1.98
CA ALA A 129 13.85 -6.90 -0.92
C ALA A 129 14.25 -6.27 0.42
N THR A 130 15.54 -6.26 0.76
CA THR A 130 16.03 -5.57 1.96
C THR A 130 15.74 -4.07 1.89
N ARG A 131 16.01 -3.44 0.74
CA ARG A 131 15.73 -2.01 0.53
C ARG A 131 14.23 -1.70 0.59
N LEU A 132 13.38 -2.61 0.12
CA LEU A 132 11.92 -2.49 0.24
C LEU A 132 11.48 -2.46 1.70
N VAL A 133 12.02 -3.35 2.53
CA VAL A 133 11.73 -3.38 3.98
C VAL A 133 12.18 -2.08 4.67
N GLU A 134 13.33 -1.53 4.30
CA GLU A 134 13.83 -0.25 4.84
C GLU A 134 12.90 0.93 4.48
N ILE A 135 12.44 0.99 3.22
CA ILE A 135 11.49 2.00 2.78
C ILE A 135 10.15 1.87 3.51
N GLU A 136 9.63 0.65 3.64
CA GLU A 136 8.37 0.41 4.37
C GLU A 136 8.50 0.76 5.86
N SER A 137 9.64 0.44 6.47
CA SER A 137 9.94 0.84 7.85
C SER A 137 10.01 2.36 8.00
N THR A 138 10.63 3.06 7.05
CA THR A 138 10.72 4.53 7.04
C THR A 138 9.34 5.17 6.90
N LEU A 139 8.50 4.65 6.00
CA LEU A 139 7.13 5.12 5.81
C LEU A 139 6.26 4.91 7.06
N ALA A 140 6.31 3.72 7.65
CA ALA A 140 5.49 3.37 8.81
C ALA A 140 5.98 3.97 10.15
N GLY A 141 7.27 4.28 10.26
CA GLY A 141 7.91 4.81 11.46
C GLY A 141 8.26 6.30 11.33
N PRO A 142 9.53 6.66 11.06
CA PRO A 142 10.03 8.03 11.18
C PRO A 142 9.23 9.07 10.38
N LEU A 143 8.81 8.78 9.16
CA LEU A 143 8.02 9.72 8.36
C LEU A 143 6.61 9.90 8.92
N SER A 144 5.98 8.82 9.40
CA SER A 144 4.66 8.88 10.03
C SER A 144 4.69 9.63 11.35
N GLU A 145 5.70 9.43 12.18
CA GLU A 145 5.91 10.17 13.43
C GLU A 145 6.17 11.66 13.17
N ALA A 146 6.97 11.96 12.14
CA ALA A 146 7.20 13.35 11.73
C ALA A 146 5.90 14.03 11.29
N TRP A 147 5.04 13.34 10.54
CA TRP A 147 3.73 13.87 10.15
C TRP A 147 2.85 14.22 11.36
N ASP A 148 2.80 13.35 12.35
CA ASP A 148 1.93 13.51 13.51
C ASP A 148 2.36 14.64 14.45
N THR A 149 3.60 15.10 14.34
CA THR A 149 4.20 16.13 15.19
C THR A 149 4.50 17.46 14.47
N VAL A 150 4.51 17.44 13.13
CA VAL A 150 4.92 18.58 12.32
C VAL A 150 3.90 19.73 12.34
N VAL A 151 4.41 20.96 12.26
CA VAL A 151 3.56 22.14 12.07
C VAL A 151 2.99 22.20 10.66
N PRO A 152 1.78 22.77 10.45
CA PRO A 152 1.11 22.77 9.15
C PRO A 152 1.96 23.33 8.00
N ALA A 153 2.80 24.33 8.27
CA ALA A 153 3.64 24.95 7.24
C ALA A 153 4.70 24.02 6.62
N GLU A 154 5.09 22.95 7.31
CA GLU A 154 6.09 21.99 6.83
C GLU A 154 5.48 20.74 6.20
N ARG A 155 4.17 20.55 6.32
CA ARG A 155 3.46 19.39 5.73
C ARG A 155 3.74 19.18 4.24
N PRO A 156 3.81 20.21 3.36
CA PRO A 156 4.11 20.00 1.95
C PRO A 156 5.43 19.27 1.70
N ARG A 157 6.44 19.50 2.52
CA ARG A 157 7.74 18.79 2.43
C ARG A 157 7.59 17.31 2.77
N LEU A 158 6.81 16.98 3.80
CA LEU A 158 6.52 15.60 4.17
C LEU A 158 5.69 14.89 3.12
N ILE A 159 4.70 15.56 2.51
CA ILE A 159 3.94 15.00 1.39
C ILE A 159 4.86 14.63 0.22
N THR A 160 5.82 15.49 -0.11
CA THR A 160 6.83 15.16 -1.13
C THR A 160 7.65 13.93 -0.73
N ALA A 161 8.17 13.88 0.50
CA ALA A 161 8.92 12.73 1.00
C ALA A 161 8.11 11.42 1.00
N PHE A 162 6.84 11.47 1.38
CA PHE A 162 5.94 10.31 1.27
C PHE A 162 5.76 9.86 -0.17
N LYS A 163 5.55 10.78 -1.11
CA LYS A 163 5.37 10.45 -2.54
C LYS A 163 6.61 9.79 -3.12
N ASP A 164 7.79 10.30 -2.82
CA ASP A 164 9.07 9.76 -3.28
C ASP A 164 9.28 8.35 -2.71
N ALA A 165 9.04 8.15 -1.42
CA ALA A 165 9.14 6.85 -0.76
C ALA A 165 8.11 5.85 -1.30
N LEU A 166 6.85 6.26 -1.52
CA LEU A 166 5.80 5.41 -2.10
C LEU A 166 6.11 5.04 -3.56
N ALA A 167 6.65 5.97 -4.35
CA ALA A 167 7.07 5.70 -5.73
C ALA A 167 8.24 4.70 -5.76
N THR A 168 9.24 4.88 -4.92
CA THR A 168 10.38 3.95 -4.76
C THR A 168 9.87 2.56 -4.34
N ARG A 169 9.00 2.49 -3.34
CA ARG A 169 8.37 1.25 -2.90
C ARG A 169 7.63 0.52 -4.02
N ALA A 170 6.79 1.23 -4.76
CA ALA A 170 6.02 0.66 -5.85
C ALA A 170 6.93 0.11 -6.96
N TYR A 171 7.98 0.84 -7.29
CA TYR A 171 9.00 0.41 -8.24
C TYR A 171 9.74 -0.85 -7.78
N LEU A 172 10.27 -0.85 -6.54
CA LEU A 172 10.98 -2.01 -5.98
C LEU A 172 10.12 -3.27 -5.98
N ARG A 173 8.84 -3.15 -5.62
CA ARG A 173 7.90 -4.29 -5.66
C ARG A 173 7.77 -4.87 -7.07
N THR A 174 7.59 -4.03 -8.07
CA THR A 174 7.46 -4.49 -9.46
C THR A 174 8.72 -5.22 -9.91
N VAL A 175 9.91 -4.66 -9.64
CA VAL A 175 11.18 -5.29 -10.04
C VAL A 175 11.42 -6.61 -9.29
N ILE A 176 11.12 -6.68 -7.99
CA ILE A 176 11.24 -7.92 -7.20
C ILE A 176 10.29 -9.01 -7.74
N GLU A 177 9.06 -8.63 -8.14
CA GLU A 177 8.09 -9.54 -8.76
C GLU A 177 8.59 -10.04 -10.14
N ASP A 178 9.12 -9.15 -10.97
CA ASP A 178 9.68 -9.49 -12.29
C ASP A 178 10.89 -10.42 -12.16
N LEU A 179 11.80 -10.16 -11.21
CA LEU A 179 12.93 -11.03 -10.90
C LEU A 179 12.49 -12.41 -10.39
N GLY A 180 11.49 -12.46 -9.52
CA GLY A 180 10.90 -13.71 -9.04
C GLY A 180 10.31 -14.55 -10.18
N ALA A 181 9.59 -13.92 -11.10
CA ALA A 181 9.05 -14.59 -12.28
C ALA A 181 10.16 -15.14 -13.20
N ALA A 182 11.23 -14.38 -13.43
CA ALA A 182 12.38 -14.81 -14.24
C ALA A 182 13.13 -15.99 -13.59
N LEU A 183 13.19 -16.05 -12.27
CA LEU A 183 13.82 -17.15 -11.52
C LEU A 183 12.94 -18.43 -11.49
N GLY A 184 11.70 -18.35 -11.98
CA GLY A 184 10.77 -19.48 -11.98
C GLY A 184 10.08 -19.71 -10.63
N GLU A 185 10.13 -18.72 -9.72
CA GLU A 185 9.36 -18.75 -8.49
C GLU A 185 7.91 -18.38 -8.82
N SER A 186 7.08 -19.39 -9.09
CA SER A 186 5.64 -19.19 -9.31
C SER A 186 5.00 -18.53 -8.10
N GLN A 187 3.98 -17.68 -8.35
CA GLN A 187 3.21 -16.95 -7.32
C GLN A 187 2.34 -17.87 -6.43
N ASP A 188 2.80 -19.02 -6.01
CA ASP A 188 2.05 -19.93 -5.13
C ASP A 188 1.87 -19.44 -3.69
N GLY A 189 2.49 -18.29 -3.33
CA GLY A 189 2.43 -17.72 -1.97
C GLY A 189 1.20 -16.88 -1.63
N HIS A 190 0.36 -16.49 -2.60
CA HIS A 190 -0.72 -15.50 -2.34
C HIS A 190 -2.12 -16.09 -2.13
N VAL A 191 -2.28 -17.41 -2.20
CA VAL A 191 -3.59 -18.09 -2.03
C VAL A 191 -3.85 -18.55 -0.58
N ALA A 192 -2.84 -18.57 0.30
CA ALA A 192 -2.98 -19.14 1.64
C ALA A 192 -3.70 -18.26 2.68
N ASN A 193 -4.05 -16.99 2.38
CA ASN A 193 -4.64 -16.10 3.39
C ASN A 193 -6.09 -15.66 3.09
N ARG A 194 -6.86 -16.46 2.33
CA ARG A 194 -8.30 -16.21 2.06
C ARG A 194 -9.25 -17.20 2.71
N ARG A 195 -8.81 -17.99 3.68
CA ARG A 195 -9.72 -18.83 4.48
C ARG A 195 -9.39 -18.63 5.96
N HIS A 196 -10.04 -17.65 6.58
CA HIS A 196 -10.59 -17.70 7.94
C HIS A 196 -11.39 -16.42 8.16
#